data_4bdd3b2898b4f031d72b51f29c6e78f0
#
_entry.id   4bdd3b2898b4f031d72b51f29c6e78f0
#
_cell.length_a   1.000
_cell.length_b   1.000
_cell.length_c   1.000
_cell.angle_alpha   90.00
_cell.angle_beta   90.00
_cell.angle_gamma   90.00
#
_symmetry.space_group_name_H-M   'P 1'
#
loop_
_entity.id
_entity.type
_entity.pdbx_description
1 polymer ?
#
loop_
_entity_poly.entity_id
_entity_poly.type
_entity_poly.pdbx_seq_one_letter_code
_entity_poly.pdbx_strand_id
1 'polypeptide(L)'
;MTPWPTSTDVPVHRWLPAPGNYLCGLTWDGEYLWHSDQEAGTIVTVDPGDGSVVRTLNCSQLRADLTCHNGWLCQVGGRPKRILLIDPQTGDIVNQKQVSPPSGRLCGIEMGPEGMWMCLRAPAVVQLRDFDTMSVQRELPVAGSPSGLTYVDGMVLYSEFEAGILRAVDTVTGSILATVPVEGRPTGMTWDGEQLWYCDFEARQFKAIRLNDVLNAPD
;
A
#
# COMPACT_ATOMS: atom_id res chain seq x y z
N MET A 1 33.48 23.48 -10.87
CA MET A 1 32.10 23.32 -10.42
C MET A 1 31.75 21.87 -10.70
N THR A 2 31.73 21.04 -9.68
CA THR A 2 31.21 19.65 -9.80
C THR A 2 29.71 19.76 -9.96
N PRO A 3 29.12 19.14 -11.00
CA PRO A 3 27.66 19.09 -11.10
C PRO A 3 27.11 18.35 -9.86
N TRP A 4 26.07 18.90 -9.27
CA TRP A 4 25.30 18.20 -8.24
C TRP A 4 24.83 16.87 -8.81
N PRO A 5 24.89 15.76 -8.05
CA PRO A 5 24.30 14.52 -8.51
C PRO A 5 22.80 14.81 -8.76
N THR A 6 22.38 14.61 -10.00
CA THR A 6 20.96 14.58 -10.32
C THR A 6 20.39 13.37 -9.59
N SER A 7 19.53 13.62 -8.60
CA SER A 7 18.75 12.52 -7.98
C SER A 7 17.99 11.82 -9.09
N THR A 8 18.16 10.52 -9.19
CA THR A 8 17.38 9.67 -10.10
C THR A 8 16.00 9.34 -9.51
N ASP A 9 15.76 9.74 -8.26
CA ASP A 9 14.51 9.48 -7.56
C ASP A 9 13.36 10.28 -8.18
N VAL A 10 12.20 9.67 -8.21
CA VAL A 10 10.96 10.36 -8.61
C VAL A 10 10.70 11.52 -7.65
N PRO A 11 10.42 12.75 -8.17
CA PRO A 11 10.24 13.92 -7.34
C PRO A 11 9.08 13.78 -6.35
N VAL A 12 9.35 14.01 -5.08
CA VAL A 12 8.31 14.16 -4.05
C VAL A 12 7.74 15.57 -4.17
N HIS A 13 6.45 15.68 -4.52
CA HIS A 13 5.77 16.96 -4.68
C HIS A 13 5.18 17.47 -3.38
N ARG A 14 4.89 16.56 -2.47
CA ARG A 14 4.33 16.87 -1.16
C ARG A 14 4.70 15.79 -0.16
N TRP A 15 4.83 16.18 1.09
CA TRP A 15 4.94 15.25 2.20
C TRP A 15 4.16 15.74 3.43
N LEU A 16 3.75 14.80 4.26
CA LEU A 16 3.07 15.04 5.54
C LEU A 16 3.74 14.21 6.63
N PRO A 17 3.78 14.68 7.88
CA PRO A 17 4.24 13.82 8.97
C PRO A 17 3.28 12.64 9.14
N ALA A 18 3.82 11.43 9.25
CA ALA A 18 3.03 10.25 9.53
C ALA A 18 3.06 9.95 11.03
N PRO A 19 1.90 9.90 11.70
CA PRO A 19 1.85 9.57 13.12
C PRO A 19 2.22 8.10 13.35
N GLY A 20 2.98 7.82 14.40
CA GLY A 20 3.40 6.47 14.78
C GLY A 20 4.86 6.14 14.48
N ASN A 21 5.24 4.90 14.77
CA ASN A 21 6.61 4.43 14.69
C ASN A 21 6.80 3.29 13.68
N TYR A 22 5.75 2.52 13.41
CA TYR A 22 5.82 1.36 12.52
C TYR A 22 4.75 1.44 11.43
N LEU A 23 5.04 2.26 10.42
CA LEU A 23 4.15 2.50 9.29
C LEU A 23 4.07 1.26 8.40
N CYS A 24 2.92 0.61 8.33
CA CYS A 24 2.80 -0.61 7.52
C CYS A 24 1.82 -0.48 6.36
N GLY A 25 0.66 0.11 6.53
CA GLY A 25 -0.32 0.24 5.47
C GLY A 25 -0.79 1.68 5.26
N LEU A 26 -1.26 1.97 4.06
CA LEU A 26 -1.80 3.28 3.70
C LEU A 26 -2.96 3.10 2.72
N THR A 27 -4.09 3.78 2.97
CA THR A 27 -5.22 3.83 2.03
C THR A 27 -5.92 5.18 2.03
N TRP A 28 -6.65 5.45 0.96
CA TRP A 28 -7.47 6.63 0.74
C TRP A 28 -8.95 6.24 0.74
N ASP A 29 -9.81 6.91 1.50
CA ASP A 29 -11.24 6.62 1.57
C ASP A 29 -12.13 7.54 0.73
N GLY A 30 -11.52 8.48 0.03
CA GLY A 30 -12.19 9.53 -0.74
C GLY A 30 -12.15 10.89 -0.06
N GLU A 31 -11.73 10.96 1.22
CA GLU A 31 -11.64 12.20 2.00
C GLU A 31 -10.37 12.28 2.85
N TYR A 32 -9.95 11.15 3.45
CA TYR A 32 -8.81 11.07 4.37
C TYR A 32 -7.83 9.96 4.00
N LEU A 33 -6.58 10.15 4.41
CA LEU A 33 -5.59 9.09 4.44
C LEU A 33 -5.74 8.27 5.73
N TRP A 34 -5.76 6.95 5.59
CA TRP A 34 -5.75 6.02 6.70
C TRP A 34 -4.46 5.23 6.69
N HIS A 35 -3.80 5.14 7.81
CA HIS A 35 -2.63 4.28 7.92
C HIS A 35 -2.67 3.42 9.16
N SER A 36 -1.99 2.27 9.12
CA SER A 36 -1.86 1.36 10.24
C SER A 36 -0.46 1.35 10.81
N ASP A 37 -0.37 1.43 12.16
CA ASP A 37 0.86 1.23 12.92
C ASP A 37 0.80 -0.14 13.61
N GLN A 38 1.64 -1.07 13.16
CA GLN A 38 1.65 -2.43 13.70
C GLN A 38 2.18 -2.49 15.13
N GLU A 39 3.12 -1.63 15.51
CA GLU A 39 3.74 -1.63 16.84
C GLU A 39 2.79 -1.01 17.87
N ALA A 40 2.20 0.14 17.53
CA ALA A 40 1.22 0.79 18.38
C ALA A 40 -0.11 0.02 18.45
N GLY A 41 -0.42 -0.79 17.43
CA GLY A 41 -1.71 -1.45 17.30
C GLY A 41 -2.84 -0.47 17.03
N THR A 42 -2.58 0.55 16.20
CA THR A 42 -3.54 1.61 15.89
C THR A 42 -3.72 1.79 14.39
N ILE A 43 -4.91 2.22 13.99
CA ILE A 43 -5.19 2.76 12.67
C ILE A 43 -5.52 4.25 12.86
N VAL A 44 -4.87 5.11 12.10
CA VAL A 44 -4.96 6.56 12.25
C VAL A 44 -5.48 7.16 10.96
N THR A 45 -6.43 8.09 11.11
CA THR A 45 -6.96 8.91 10.00
C THR A 45 -6.26 10.25 10.02
N VAL A 46 -5.78 10.68 8.86
CA VAL A 46 -5.01 11.92 8.69
C VAL A 46 -5.64 12.78 7.60
N ASP A 47 -5.83 14.06 7.90
CA ASP A 47 -6.26 15.04 6.90
C ASP A 47 -5.12 15.25 5.87
N PRO A 48 -5.36 14.99 4.58
CA PRO A 48 -4.32 15.19 3.56
C PRO A 48 -4.01 16.68 3.36
N GLY A 49 -4.86 17.60 3.82
CA GLY A 49 -4.66 19.05 3.68
C GLY A 49 -3.50 19.57 4.52
N ASP A 50 -3.36 19.12 5.75
CA ASP A 50 -2.39 19.66 6.70
C ASP A 50 -1.63 18.60 7.52
N GLY A 51 -1.99 17.31 7.38
CA GLY A 51 -1.37 16.20 8.12
C GLY A 51 -1.90 16.06 9.56
N SER A 52 -2.97 16.75 9.91
CA SER A 52 -3.57 16.63 11.25
C SER A 52 -4.24 15.28 11.46
N VAL A 53 -4.11 14.74 12.66
CA VAL A 53 -4.79 13.50 13.05
C VAL A 53 -6.27 13.79 13.32
N VAL A 54 -7.13 13.18 12.51
CA VAL A 54 -8.59 13.30 12.65
C VAL A 54 -9.13 12.28 13.64
N ARG A 55 -8.60 11.04 13.58
CA ARG A 55 -9.07 9.92 14.42
C ARG A 55 -7.97 8.91 14.65
N THR A 56 -8.04 8.21 15.78
CA THR A 56 -7.22 7.05 16.09
C THR A 56 -8.11 5.91 16.56
N LEU A 57 -7.98 4.75 15.96
CA LEU A 57 -8.67 3.50 16.31
C LEU A 57 -7.68 2.51 16.91
N ASN A 58 -8.09 1.78 17.94
CA ASN A 58 -7.28 0.69 18.49
C ASN A 58 -7.59 -0.62 17.75
N CYS A 59 -6.58 -1.30 17.24
CA CYS A 59 -6.72 -2.60 16.60
C CYS A 59 -5.45 -3.43 16.76
N SER A 60 -5.46 -4.41 17.65
CA SER A 60 -4.26 -5.14 18.11
C SER A 60 -3.73 -6.20 17.16
N GLN A 61 -4.41 -6.52 16.06
CA GLN A 61 -4.03 -7.62 15.16
C GLN A 61 -3.39 -7.17 13.85
N LEU A 62 -3.02 -5.91 13.73
CA LEU A 62 -2.42 -5.31 12.52
C LEU A 62 -1.08 -5.97 12.16
N ARG A 63 -0.81 -6.19 10.86
CA ARG A 63 0.43 -6.85 10.39
C ARG A 63 1.10 -6.26 9.18
N ALA A 64 0.35 -5.75 8.22
CA ALA A 64 0.87 -5.25 6.97
C ALA A 64 -0.07 -4.17 6.43
N ASP A 65 -0.42 -4.22 5.17
CA ASP A 65 -1.16 -3.18 4.47
C ASP A 65 -2.65 -3.16 4.78
N LEU A 66 -3.32 -2.05 4.43
CA LEU A 66 -4.76 -1.90 4.53
C LEU A 66 -5.31 -1.22 3.27
N THR A 67 -6.61 -1.43 3.02
CA THR A 67 -7.38 -0.75 1.98
C THR A 67 -8.79 -0.46 2.47
N CYS A 68 -9.49 0.45 1.80
CA CYS A 68 -10.92 0.73 2.04
C CYS A 68 -11.79 0.00 1.02
N HIS A 69 -12.91 -0.56 1.46
CA HIS A 69 -13.91 -1.16 0.59
C HIS A 69 -15.32 -1.01 1.15
N ASN A 70 -16.22 -0.38 0.37
CA ASN A 70 -17.62 -0.21 0.73
C ASN A 70 -17.85 0.33 2.16
N GLY A 71 -17.03 1.30 2.56
CA GLY A 71 -17.12 1.91 3.89
C GLY A 71 -16.48 1.09 5.03
N TRP A 72 -15.83 -0.04 4.74
CA TRP A 72 -15.06 -0.83 5.69
C TRP A 72 -13.58 -0.68 5.47
N LEU A 73 -12.79 -0.80 6.53
CA LEU A 73 -11.35 -0.98 6.42
C LEU A 73 -11.05 -2.47 6.27
N CYS A 74 -10.26 -2.81 5.26
CA CYS A 74 -9.74 -4.16 5.05
C CYS A 74 -8.24 -4.13 5.40
N GLN A 75 -7.84 -4.89 6.42
CA GLN A 75 -6.48 -4.87 6.95
C GLN A 75 -5.87 -6.27 6.93
N VAL A 76 -4.64 -6.38 6.46
CA VAL A 76 -3.86 -7.60 6.66
C VAL A 76 -3.54 -7.74 8.15
N GLY A 77 -4.02 -8.79 8.78
CA GLY A 77 -3.83 -8.98 10.22
C GLY A 77 -3.77 -10.43 10.64
N GLY A 78 -3.60 -10.65 11.94
CA GLY A 78 -3.60 -11.97 12.56
C GLY A 78 -2.36 -12.83 12.29
N ARG A 79 -2.38 -14.05 12.86
CA ARG A 79 -1.40 -15.12 12.61
C ARG A 79 -2.13 -16.47 12.60
N PRO A 80 -2.24 -17.20 11.46
CA PRO A 80 -1.72 -16.82 10.14
C PRO A 80 -2.38 -15.54 9.62
N LYS A 81 -1.74 -14.89 8.64
CA LYS A 81 -2.25 -13.65 8.03
C LYS A 81 -3.56 -13.91 7.30
N ARG A 82 -4.51 -13.00 7.45
CA ARG A 82 -5.85 -12.98 6.89
C ARG A 82 -6.28 -11.54 6.65
N ILE A 83 -7.41 -11.33 6.01
CA ILE A 83 -8.00 -10.00 5.85
C ILE A 83 -8.99 -9.78 6.99
N LEU A 84 -8.78 -8.76 7.79
CA LEU A 84 -9.68 -8.30 8.83
C LEU A 84 -10.59 -7.21 8.22
N LEU A 85 -11.90 -7.34 8.40
CA LEU A 85 -12.85 -6.27 8.12
C LEU A 85 -13.09 -5.51 9.41
N ILE A 86 -12.81 -4.21 9.38
CA ILE A 86 -12.79 -3.36 10.57
C ILE A 86 -13.80 -2.23 10.38
N ASP A 87 -14.60 -1.99 11.40
CA ASP A 87 -15.50 -0.83 11.45
C ASP A 87 -14.68 0.46 11.61
N PRO A 88 -14.74 1.40 10.65
CA PRO A 88 -13.96 2.63 10.70
C PRO A 88 -14.45 3.63 11.78
N GLN A 89 -15.59 3.35 12.43
CA GLN A 89 -16.09 4.18 13.51
C GLN A 89 -15.58 3.73 14.88
N THR A 90 -15.45 2.40 15.07
CA THR A 90 -15.13 1.82 16.39
C THR A 90 -13.74 1.18 16.44
N GLY A 91 -13.20 0.72 15.31
CA GLY A 91 -11.97 -0.10 15.24
C GLY A 91 -12.23 -1.59 15.50
N ASP A 92 -13.50 -1.99 15.68
CA ASP A 92 -13.86 -3.38 15.93
C ASP A 92 -13.68 -4.24 14.68
N ILE A 93 -13.13 -5.44 14.86
CA ILE A 93 -13.05 -6.45 13.81
C ILE A 93 -14.41 -7.11 13.70
N VAL A 94 -15.16 -6.76 12.65
CA VAL A 94 -16.53 -7.27 12.42
C VAL A 94 -16.56 -8.58 11.64
N ASN A 95 -15.53 -8.85 10.86
CA ASN A 95 -15.39 -10.09 10.10
C ASN A 95 -13.94 -10.36 9.74
N GLN A 96 -13.62 -11.57 9.27
CA GLN A 96 -12.29 -11.92 8.81
C GLN A 96 -12.36 -12.96 7.69
N LYS A 97 -11.57 -12.77 6.65
CA LYS A 97 -11.49 -13.65 5.49
C LYS A 97 -10.14 -14.37 5.48
N GLN A 98 -10.19 -15.69 5.37
CA GLN A 98 -8.99 -16.51 5.27
C GLN A 98 -8.40 -16.42 3.86
N VAL A 99 -7.11 -16.21 3.78
CA VAL A 99 -6.37 -16.27 2.51
C VAL A 99 -5.83 -17.69 2.34
N SER A 100 -6.24 -18.38 1.30
CA SER A 100 -5.84 -19.77 1.01
C SER A 100 -5.04 -19.82 -0.31
N PRO A 101 -3.93 -20.57 -0.37
CA PRO A 101 -3.26 -21.20 0.77
C PRO A 101 -2.76 -20.16 1.77
N PRO A 102 -2.68 -20.50 3.07
CA PRO A 102 -2.19 -19.57 4.07
C PRO A 102 -0.78 -19.14 3.73
N SER A 103 -0.58 -17.83 3.54
CA SER A 103 0.73 -17.27 3.26
C SER A 103 1.15 -16.31 4.36
N GLY A 104 2.23 -16.63 5.06
CA GLY A 104 2.89 -15.70 5.98
C GLY A 104 3.56 -14.51 5.26
N ARG A 105 3.56 -14.55 3.94
CA ARG A 105 4.26 -13.59 3.06
C ARG A 105 3.32 -12.58 2.39
N LEU A 106 2.03 -12.59 2.71
CA LEU A 106 1.08 -11.55 2.30
C LEU A 106 1.54 -10.19 2.87
N CYS A 107 1.67 -9.19 1.99
CA CYS A 107 2.20 -7.88 2.31
C CYS A 107 1.21 -6.77 1.96
N GLY A 108 1.09 -6.40 0.69
CA GLY A 108 0.22 -5.34 0.21
C GLY A 108 -1.16 -5.84 -0.19
N ILE A 109 -2.16 -4.99 -0.03
CA ILE A 109 -3.52 -5.22 -0.51
C ILE A 109 -4.14 -3.92 -1.04
N GLU A 110 -4.94 -4.01 -2.11
CA GLU A 110 -5.76 -2.92 -2.59
C GLU A 110 -7.03 -3.42 -3.27
N MET A 111 -8.12 -2.69 -3.10
CA MET A 111 -9.36 -2.97 -3.84
C MET A 111 -9.31 -2.37 -5.24
N GLY A 112 -9.54 -3.21 -6.22
CA GLY A 112 -9.78 -2.81 -7.59
C GLY A 112 -11.21 -3.09 -8.02
N PRO A 113 -11.61 -2.70 -9.25
CA PRO A 113 -12.97 -2.91 -9.74
C PRO A 113 -13.35 -4.39 -9.92
N GLU A 114 -12.37 -5.26 -10.11
CA GLU A 114 -12.58 -6.70 -10.36
C GLU A 114 -12.46 -7.54 -9.07
N GLY A 115 -11.96 -6.99 -7.96
CA GLY A 115 -11.71 -7.70 -6.70
C GLY A 115 -10.53 -7.13 -5.93
N MET A 116 -9.99 -7.92 -5.02
CA MET A 116 -8.86 -7.51 -4.18
C MET A 116 -7.52 -7.93 -4.79
N TRP A 117 -6.70 -6.96 -5.09
CA TRP A 117 -5.30 -7.17 -5.43
C TRP A 117 -4.47 -7.40 -4.17
N MET A 118 -3.56 -8.37 -4.24
CA MET A 118 -2.66 -8.71 -3.13
C MET A 118 -1.25 -8.92 -3.66
N CYS A 119 -0.24 -8.50 -2.93
CA CYS A 119 1.12 -8.91 -3.21
C CYS A 119 1.66 -9.86 -2.13
N LEU A 120 2.42 -10.86 -2.57
CA LEU A 120 3.06 -11.86 -1.73
C LEU A 120 4.57 -11.88 -2.02
N ARG A 121 5.35 -12.17 -0.97
CA ARG A 121 6.81 -12.27 -1.09
C ARG A 121 7.28 -13.67 -1.35
N ALA A 122 7.72 -14.48 -1.66
CA ALA A 122 8.26 -15.83 -1.77
C ALA A 122 7.18 -16.91 -1.98
N PRO A 123 6.75 -17.14 -3.23
CA PRO A 123 7.25 -16.45 -4.42
C PRO A 123 6.73 -15.00 -4.50
N ALA A 124 7.48 -14.13 -5.19
CA ALA A 124 7.02 -12.77 -5.46
C ALA A 124 5.94 -12.82 -6.54
N VAL A 125 4.71 -12.58 -6.15
CA VAL A 125 3.54 -12.57 -7.03
C VAL A 125 2.57 -11.47 -6.64
N VAL A 126 1.83 -10.98 -7.62
CA VAL A 126 0.63 -10.18 -7.43
C VAL A 126 -0.57 -11.03 -7.83
N GLN A 127 -1.58 -11.08 -6.99
CA GLN A 127 -2.79 -11.87 -7.20
C GLN A 127 -4.02 -10.98 -7.20
N LEU A 128 -4.90 -11.15 -8.18
CA LEU A 128 -6.29 -10.71 -8.09
C LEU A 128 -7.11 -11.82 -7.44
N ARG A 129 -7.87 -11.48 -6.42
CA ARG A 129 -8.74 -12.41 -5.72
C ARG A 129 -10.18 -11.90 -5.71
N ASP A 130 -11.10 -12.83 -5.85
CA ASP A 130 -12.49 -12.58 -5.55
C ASP A 130 -12.64 -12.19 -4.07
N PHE A 131 -13.26 -11.04 -3.81
CA PHE A 131 -13.32 -10.50 -2.45
C PHE A 131 -14.14 -11.37 -1.50
N ASP A 132 -15.19 -12.04 -1.98
CA ASP A 132 -16.08 -12.81 -1.10
C ASP A 132 -15.50 -14.17 -0.74
N THR A 133 -14.96 -14.87 -1.72
CA THR A 133 -14.44 -16.24 -1.57
C THR A 133 -12.95 -16.30 -1.30
N MET A 134 -12.22 -15.22 -1.51
CA MET A 134 -10.75 -15.15 -1.51
C MET A 134 -10.09 -16.12 -2.51
N SER A 135 -10.83 -16.64 -3.49
CA SER A 135 -10.27 -17.47 -4.55
C SER A 135 -9.40 -16.65 -5.50
N VAL A 136 -8.29 -17.24 -5.95
CA VAL A 136 -7.39 -16.59 -6.93
C VAL A 136 -8.06 -16.60 -8.30
N GLN A 137 -8.28 -15.42 -8.86
CA GLN A 137 -8.78 -15.21 -10.23
C GLN A 137 -7.65 -15.02 -11.23
N ARG A 138 -6.57 -14.36 -10.81
CA ARG A 138 -5.37 -14.10 -11.63
C ARG A 138 -4.14 -14.09 -10.75
N GLU A 139 -3.03 -14.58 -11.27
CA GLU A 139 -1.72 -14.52 -10.62
C GLU A 139 -0.67 -14.05 -11.63
N LEU A 140 0.10 -13.05 -11.24
CA LEU A 140 1.16 -12.46 -12.03
C LEU A 140 2.48 -12.61 -11.27
N PRO A 141 3.43 -13.40 -11.75
CA PRO A 141 4.79 -13.38 -11.22
C PRO A 141 5.38 -11.97 -11.36
N VAL A 142 6.00 -11.47 -10.31
CA VAL A 142 6.60 -10.13 -10.30
C VAL A 142 8.05 -10.18 -9.82
N ALA A 143 8.80 -9.13 -10.12
CA ALA A 143 10.20 -9.02 -9.71
C ALA A 143 10.32 -8.54 -8.24
N GLY A 144 11.47 -8.80 -7.63
CA GLY A 144 11.88 -8.23 -6.35
C GLY A 144 11.15 -8.76 -5.13
N SER A 145 10.92 -7.89 -4.15
CA SER A 145 10.30 -8.23 -2.87
C SER A 145 9.17 -7.25 -2.52
N PRO A 146 7.95 -7.47 -3.03
CA PRO A 146 6.81 -6.56 -2.83
C PRO A 146 6.53 -6.29 -1.36
N SER A 147 6.15 -5.03 -1.03
CA SER A 147 5.81 -4.59 0.32
C SER A 147 4.40 -4.01 0.40
N GLY A 148 4.17 -2.78 -0.02
CA GLY A 148 2.85 -2.18 -0.18
C GLY A 148 2.36 -2.26 -1.62
N LEU A 149 1.06 -2.04 -1.83
CA LEU A 149 0.45 -2.16 -3.15
C LEU A 149 -0.70 -1.18 -3.29
N THR A 150 -0.89 -0.63 -4.51
CA THR A 150 -2.10 0.09 -4.90
C THR A 150 -2.49 -0.23 -6.33
N TYR A 151 -3.73 0.10 -6.70
CA TYR A 151 -4.28 -0.12 -8.04
C TYR A 151 -4.67 1.23 -8.67
N VAL A 152 -4.25 1.44 -9.92
CA VAL A 152 -4.58 2.64 -10.72
C VAL A 152 -4.79 2.26 -12.17
N ASP A 153 -5.98 2.51 -12.71
CA ASP A 153 -6.28 2.45 -14.15
C ASP A 153 -5.73 1.21 -14.90
N GLY A 154 -5.97 0.03 -14.38
CA GLY A 154 -5.50 -1.23 -14.99
C GLY A 154 -4.05 -1.59 -14.66
N MET A 155 -3.42 -0.85 -13.79
CA MET A 155 -2.07 -1.12 -13.29
C MET A 155 -2.10 -1.43 -11.81
N VAL A 156 -1.21 -2.30 -11.38
CA VAL A 156 -0.83 -2.45 -9.98
C VAL A 156 0.55 -1.83 -9.78
N LEU A 157 0.63 -0.92 -8.82
CA LEU A 157 1.92 -0.42 -8.37
C LEU A 157 2.27 -1.07 -7.02
N TYR A 158 3.51 -1.47 -6.86
CA TYR A 158 3.99 -2.00 -5.59
C TYR A 158 5.35 -1.41 -5.21
N SER A 159 5.56 -1.32 -3.91
CA SER A 159 6.81 -0.85 -3.32
C SER A 159 7.75 -2.02 -3.01
N GLU A 160 9.05 -1.76 -3.06
CA GLU A 160 10.09 -2.64 -2.53
C GLU A 160 10.87 -1.91 -1.44
N PHE A 161 10.63 -2.30 -0.20
CA PHE A 161 11.17 -1.62 0.99
C PHE A 161 12.70 -1.52 0.97
N GLU A 162 13.39 -2.66 0.82
CA GLU A 162 14.85 -2.70 0.91
C GLU A 162 15.55 -2.01 -0.27
N ALA A 163 14.93 -2.07 -1.44
CA ALA A 163 15.48 -1.48 -2.65
C ALA A 163 15.21 0.02 -2.78
N GLY A 164 14.19 0.55 -2.07
CA GLY A 164 13.77 1.95 -2.20
C GLY A 164 13.20 2.24 -3.59
N ILE A 165 12.43 1.33 -4.16
CA ILE A 165 11.87 1.47 -5.51
C ILE A 165 10.37 1.22 -5.53
N LEU A 166 9.72 1.75 -6.57
CA LEU A 166 8.36 1.40 -6.98
C LEU A 166 8.40 0.72 -8.34
N ARG A 167 7.47 -0.20 -8.54
CA ARG A 167 7.21 -0.83 -9.85
C ARG A 167 5.75 -0.70 -10.23
N ALA A 168 5.51 -0.40 -11.49
CA ALA A 168 4.19 -0.45 -12.11
C ALA A 168 4.10 -1.68 -13.02
N VAL A 169 3.01 -2.42 -12.94
CA VAL A 169 2.76 -3.65 -13.68
C VAL A 169 1.39 -3.58 -14.33
N ASP A 170 1.32 -3.87 -15.62
CA ASP A 170 0.06 -4.02 -16.34
C ASP A 170 -0.70 -5.26 -15.83
N THR A 171 -1.94 -5.10 -15.42
CA THR A 171 -2.72 -6.17 -14.79
C THR A 171 -3.22 -7.24 -15.76
N VAL A 172 -3.19 -6.98 -17.06
CA VAL A 172 -3.63 -7.92 -18.11
C VAL A 172 -2.46 -8.77 -18.58
N THR A 173 -1.34 -8.12 -18.90
CA THR A 173 -0.17 -8.77 -19.51
C THR A 173 0.86 -9.23 -18.48
N GLY A 174 0.89 -8.64 -17.28
CA GLY A 174 1.95 -8.83 -16.29
C GLY A 174 3.26 -8.13 -16.64
N SER A 175 3.27 -7.30 -17.70
CA SER A 175 4.45 -6.57 -18.13
C SER A 175 4.80 -5.46 -17.13
N ILE A 176 6.09 -5.31 -16.82
CA ILE A 176 6.59 -4.17 -16.05
C ILE A 176 6.50 -2.93 -16.96
N LEU A 177 5.78 -1.92 -16.51
CA LEU A 177 5.60 -0.64 -17.19
C LEU A 177 6.64 0.38 -16.74
N ALA A 178 7.03 0.33 -15.47
CA ALA A 178 8.03 1.21 -14.90
C ALA A 178 8.74 0.56 -13.70
N THR A 179 9.98 0.96 -13.46
CA THR A 179 10.76 0.65 -12.26
C THR A 179 11.52 1.91 -11.89
N VAL A 180 11.19 2.52 -10.76
CA VAL A 180 11.72 3.83 -10.40
C VAL A 180 12.22 3.85 -8.96
N PRO A 181 13.38 4.47 -8.69
CA PRO A 181 13.81 4.77 -7.33
C PRO A 181 12.93 5.87 -6.73
N VAL A 182 12.69 5.76 -5.43
CA VAL A 182 11.96 6.77 -4.64
C VAL A 182 12.73 7.10 -3.38
N GLU A 183 12.52 8.29 -2.88
CA GLU A 183 13.16 8.75 -1.65
C GLU A 183 12.70 7.94 -0.44
N GLY A 184 13.64 7.39 0.34
CA GLY A 184 13.39 6.69 1.60
C GLY A 184 13.06 5.21 1.45
N ARG A 185 12.26 4.68 2.40
CA ARG A 185 11.90 3.26 2.50
C ARG A 185 10.40 3.08 2.33
N PRO A 186 9.90 2.85 1.10
CA PRO A 186 8.47 2.80 0.81
C PRO A 186 7.82 1.52 1.40
N THR A 187 6.69 1.70 2.09
CA THR A 187 5.85 0.60 2.61
C THR A 187 4.46 0.66 1.98
N GLY A 188 3.39 0.93 2.75
CA GLY A 188 2.03 1.04 2.23
C GLY A 188 1.87 2.15 1.20
N MET A 189 0.99 1.95 0.24
CA MET A 189 0.74 2.87 -0.88
C MET A 189 -0.74 3.03 -1.13
N THR A 190 -1.14 4.19 -1.66
CA THR A 190 -2.50 4.43 -2.13
C THR A 190 -2.56 5.47 -3.23
N TRP A 191 -3.63 5.44 -4.04
CA TRP A 191 -3.96 6.43 -5.05
C TRP A 191 -5.17 7.23 -4.60
N ASP A 192 -5.06 8.56 -4.55
CA ASP A 192 -6.15 9.46 -4.12
C ASP A 192 -7.02 10.00 -5.26
N GLY A 193 -6.73 9.58 -6.50
CA GLY A 193 -7.36 10.08 -7.72
C GLY A 193 -6.50 11.12 -8.47
N GLU A 194 -5.45 11.66 -7.84
CA GLU A 194 -4.56 12.67 -8.40
C GLU A 194 -3.08 12.34 -8.14
N GLN A 195 -2.77 11.87 -6.95
CA GLN A 195 -1.41 11.61 -6.50
C GLN A 195 -1.26 10.18 -5.97
N LEU A 196 -0.08 9.63 -6.18
CA LEU A 196 0.33 8.37 -5.58
C LEU A 196 1.02 8.67 -4.25
N TRP A 197 0.43 8.22 -3.16
CA TRP A 197 0.98 8.33 -1.81
C TRP A 197 1.70 7.06 -1.39
N TYR A 198 2.78 7.20 -0.65
CA TYR A 198 3.44 6.09 0.03
C TYR A 198 3.93 6.49 1.42
N CYS A 199 4.01 5.51 2.30
CA CYS A 199 4.66 5.69 3.59
C CYS A 199 6.18 5.57 3.41
N ASP A 200 6.93 6.59 3.79
CA ASP A 200 8.36 6.47 4.03
C ASP A 200 8.58 6.05 5.49
N PHE A 201 9.00 4.81 5.67
CA PHE A 201 9.16 4.21 6.98
C PHE A 201 10.26 4.89 7.82
N GLU A 202 11.38 5.23 7.20
CA GLU A 202 12.52 5.82 7.92
C GLU A 202 12.25 7.29 8.29
N ALA A 203 11.74 8.07 7.36
CA ALA A 203 11.46 9.48 7.58
C ALA A 203 10.17 9.70 8.40
N ARG A 204 9.32 8.67 8.56
CA ARG A 204 7.98 8.76 9.16
C ARG A 204 7.13 9.82 8.49
N GLN A 205 7.02 9.70 7.19
CA GLN A 205 6.30 10.63 6.34
C GLN A 205 5.38 9.88 5.38
N PHE A 206 4.25 10.50 5.05
CA PHE A 206 3.52 10.19 3.83
C PHE A 206 4.07 11.08 2.73
N LYS A 207 4.50 10.49 1.64
CA LYS A 207 5.06 11.21 0.49
C LYS A 207 4.16 11.04 -0.71
N ALA A 208 3.89 12.13 -1.42
CA ALA A 208 3.10 12.17 -2.63
C ALA A 208 3.96 12.42 -3.85
N ILE A 209 3.77 11.62 -4.88
CA ILE A 209 4.43 11.70 -6.18
C ILE A 209 3.37 11.69 -7.29
N ARG A 210 3.71 12.15 -8.47
CA ARG A 210 2.81 12.07 -9.63
C ARG A 210 2.97 10.73 -10.34
N LEU A 211 1.85 10.13 -10.73
CA LEU A 211 1.89 8.89 -11.51
C LEU A 211 2.67 9.05 -12.82
N ASN A 212 2.52 10.21 -13.49
CA ASN A 212 3.26 10.48 -14.71
C ASN A 212 4.79 10.53 -14.53
N ASP A 213 5.28 10.96 -13.37
CA ASP A 213 6.71 10.97 -13.07
C ASP A 213 7.23 9.53 -12.88
N VAL A 214 6.38 8.62 -12.42
CA VAL A 214 6.68 7.18 -12.33
C VAL A 214 6.71 6.54 -13.71
N LEU A 215 5.70 6.78 -14.54
CA LEU A 215 5.53 6.11 -15.85
C LEU A 215 6.46 6.65 -16.94
N ASN A 216 6.94 7.88 -16.82
CA ASN A 216 7.84 8.53 -17.79
C ASN A 216 9.27 8.69 -17.26
N ALA A 217 9.62 8.05 -16.15
CA ALA A 217 10.99 8.07 -15.66
C ALA A 217 11.94 7.46 -16.72
N PRO A 218 13.11 8.04 -16.94
CA PRO A 218 14.08 7.44 -17.84
C PRO A 218 14.61 6.13 -17.27
N ASP A 219 14.83 5.15 -18.17
CA ASP A 219 15.44 3.84 -17.86
C ASP A 219 16.87 3.98 -17.28
#